data_d4a1bc26c72af3e1b5eb858f150ce1ee
#
_entry.id   d4a1bc26c72af3e1b5eb858f150ce1ee
#
_cell.length_a   1.000
_cell.length_b   1.000
_cell.length_c   1.000
_cell.angle_alpha   90.00
_cell.angle_beta   90.00
_cell.angle_gamma   90.00
#
_symmetry.space_group_name_H-M   'P 1'
#
loop_
_entity.id
_entity.type
_entity.pdbx_description
1 polymer ?
#
loop_
_entity_poly.entity_id
_entity_poly.type
_entity_poly.pdbx_seq_one_letter_code
_entity_poly.pdbx_strand_id
1 'polypeptide(L)'
;MDFAFDYLDDLPHEPAGQGRLYKGVAFHAADKARPPILLVHGAYHGAWCYGLWMRELDRIGWPAAALDVRGHGGLPQDADFAHAGVRDMAADIVAAGALMGAPPILCGHSLGALLAGVAAETMDLAGLVLMAPSPPGQLPGARALPDIPEGQVKPPPDAATAAANFFPKWAADATLITMLSERLTPESPVLQNQRFRLTVPVDRDAIDAPALCIECGLDNQDLHPPGQDKAVAEFYGAAYHYLPNVSHCLMVDPDWQAGLNVTLDWWRSRNA
;
A
#
# COMPACT_ATOMS: atom_id res chain seq x y z
N MET A 1 -6.90 12.27 -17.88
CA MET A 1 -7.72 11.62 -16.81
C MET A 1 -7.54 12.43 -15.54
N ASP A 2 -8.62 12.68 -14.82
CA ASP A 2 -8.54 13.28 -13.49
C ASP A 2 -8.22 12.16 -12.48
N PHE A 3 -7.01 12.17 -11.90
CA PHE A 3 -6.56 11.16 -10.92
C PHE A 3 -7.02 11.45 -9.51
N ALA A 4 -7.76 12.55 -9.32
CA ALA A 4 -8.22 12.98 -8.01
C ALA A 4 -7.08 13.11 -6.96
N PHE A 5 -5.87 13.46 -7.40
CA PHE A 5 -4.76 13.69 -6.46
C PHE A 5 -5.09 14.79 -5.47
N ASP A 6 -5.77 15.84 -5.94
CA ASP A 6 -6.17 16.97 -5.12
C ASP A 6 -7.34 16.62 -4.18
N TYR A 7 -7.96 15.44 -4.37
CA TYR A 7 -9.05 15.00 -3.51
C TYR A 7 -8.61 14.80 -2.06
N LEU A 8 -7.40 14.26 -1.86
CA LEU A 8 -6.88 14.10 -0.50
C LEU A 8 -6.49 15.44 0.14
N ASP A 9 -6.05 16.43 -0.66
CA ASP A 9 -5.63 17.74 -0.15
C ASP A 9 -6.79 18.49 0.55
N ASP A 10 -8.03 18.21 0.14
CA ASP A 10 -9.25 18.77 0.73
C ASP A 10 -9.81 17.95 1.92
N LEU A 11 -9.24 16.77 2.20
CA LEU A 11 -9.70 15.91 3.28
C LEU A 11 -9.12 16.29 4.64
N PRO A 12 -9.89 16.13 5.73
CA PRO A 12 -9.35 16.25 7.07
C PRO A 12 -8.26 15.20 7.29
N HIS A 13 -7.16 15.62 7.93
CA HIS A 13 -6.06 14.73 8.26
C HIS A 13 -5.55 14.96 9.68
N GLU A 14 -4.95 13.94 10.27
CA GLU A 14 -4.38 13.96 11.60
C GLU A 14 -3.09 13.14 11.68
N PRO A 15 -2.20 13.41 12.66
CA PRO A 15 -1.01 12.60 12.86
C PRO A 15 -1.38 11.16 13.22
N ALA A 16 -0.63 10.19 12.68
CA ALA A 16 -0.72 8.76 13.02
C ALA A 16 0.70 8.22 13.20
N GLY A 17 1.15 8.13 14.43
CA GLY A 17 2.57 7.90 14.72
C GLY A 17 3.41 9.07 14.20
N GLN A 18 4.36 8.77 13.32
CA GLN A 18 5.12 9.78 12.57
C GLN A 18 4.57 9.96 11.13
N GLY A 19 3.48 9.27 10.80
CA GLY A 19 2.74 9.40 9.57
C GLY A 19 1.59 10.41 9.64
N ARG A 20 0.79 10.44 8.57
CA ARG A 20 -0.38 11.33 8.45
C ARG A 20 -1.56 10.57 7.84
N LEU A 21 -2.69 10.55 8.55
CA LEU A 21 -3.91 9.85 8.14
C LEU A 21 -4.93 10.84 7.57
N TYR A 22 -5.33 10.62 6.31
CA TYR A 22 -6.44 11.33 5.65
C TYR A 22 -7.71 10.51 5.80
N LYS A 23 -8.78 11.11 6.33
CA LYS A 23 -10.08 10.47 6.48
C LYS A 23 -11.05 10.96 5.41
N GLY A 24 -11.68 10.03 4.70
CA GLY A 24 -12.71 10.34 3.71
C GLY A 24 -13.95 10.96 4.34
N VAL A 25 -14.79 11.58 3.51
CA VAL A 25 -16.04 12.20 3.95
C VAL A 25 -17.00 11.17 4.57
N ALA A 26 -17.10 10.00 3.96
CA ALA A 26 -17.93 8.89 4.46
C ALA A 26 -17.45 8.35 5.81
N PHE A 27 -16.20 8.61 6.22
CA PHE A 27 -15.66 8.19 7.51
C PHE A 27 -16.46 8.76 8.69
N HIS A 28 -17.00 9.96 8.53
CA HIS A 28 -17.80 10.64 9.55
C HIS A 28 -19.30 10.32 9.46
N ALA A 29 -19.73 9.57 8.42
CA ALA A 29 -21.11 9.14 8.28
C ALA A 29 -21.43 8.04 9.31
N ALA A 30 -22.64 8.07 9.88
CA ALA A 30 -23.04 7.24 11.00
C ALA A 30 -23.24 5.74 10.69
N ASP A 31 -22.98 5.28 9.49
CA ASP A 31 -23.14 3.88 9.10
C ASP A 31 -21.99 3.01 9.62
N LYS A 32 -22.20 2.44 10.82
CA LYS A 32 -21.28 1.50 11.44
C LYS A 32 -21.42 0.05 10.91
N ALA A 33 -22.25 -0.17 9.90
CA ALA A 33 -22.50 -1.51 9.36
C ALA A 33 -21.33 -2.05 8.52
N ARG A 34 -20.39 -1.18 8.14
CA ARG A 34 -19.23 -1.53 7.31
C ARG A 34 -17.95 -1.22 8.06
N PRO A 35 -16.97 -2.15 8.08
CA PRO A 35 -15.65 -1.85 8.64
C PRO A 35 -14.99 -0.74 7.80
N PRO A 36 -14.27 0.18 8.42
CA PRO A 36 -13.50 1.18 7.68
C PRO A 36 -12.36 0.51 6.90
N ILE A 37 -11.99 1.10 5.76
CA ILE A 37 -10.85 0.66 4.98
C ILE A 37 -9.65 1.57 5.30
N LEU A 38 -8.50 0.97 5.67
CA LEU A 38 -7.24 1.68 5.85
C LEU A 38 -6.30 1.33 4.69
N LEU A 39 -5.95 2.34 3.88
CA LEU A 39 -5.14 2.22 2.67
C LEU A 39 -3.70 2.62 2.95
N VAL A 40 -2.74 1.72 2.62
CA VAL A 40 -1.30 1.91 2.85
C VAL A 40 -0.54 1.76 1.54
N HIS A 41 0.17 2.82 1.15
CA HIS A 41 0.90 2.91 -0.10
C HIS A 41 2.17 2.05 -0.16
N GLY A 42 2.66 1.79 -1.37
CA GLY A 42 3.92 1.11 -1.65
C GLY A 42 5.14 2.04 -1.61
N ALA A 43 6.32 1.47 -1.93
CA ALA A 43 7.57 2.20 -1.96
C ALA A 43 7.49 3.46 -2.83
N TYR A 44 8.14 4.53 -2.38
CA TYR A 44 8.22 5.85 -3.03
C TYR A 44 6.91 6.63 -3.16
N HIS A 45 5.76 5.99 -2.90
CA HIS A 45 4.45 6.61 -3.03
C HIS A 45 4.05 7.39 -1.77
N GLY A 46 2.82 7.81 -1.70
CA GLY A 46 2.13 8.43 -0.57
C GLY A 46 0.64 8.17 -0.69
N ALA A 47 -0.14 8.65 0.26
CA ALA A 47 -1.60 8.52 0.25
C ALA A 47 -2.24 9.03 -1.05
N TRP A 48 -1.60 9.98 -1.74
CA TRP A 48 -2.04 10.56 -2.99
C TRP A 48 -2.42 9.52 -4.06
N CYS A 49 -1.74 8.36 -4.08
CA CYS A 49 -2.02 7.32 -5.07
C CYS A 49 -3.44 6.71 -4.93
N TYR A 50 -4.06 6.88 -3.78
CA TYR A 50 -5.42 6.41 -3.51
C TYR A 50 -6.52 7.43 -3.78
N GLY A 51 -6.23 8.58 -4.38
CA GLY A 51 -7.22 9.63 -4.63
C GLY A 51 -8.49 9.13 -5.32
N LEU A 52 -8.34 8.31 -6.38
CA LEU A 52 -9.48 7.70 -7.10
C LEU A 52 -10.29 6.74 -6.21
N TRP A 53 -9.62 5.91 -5.42
CA TRP A 53 -10.26 4.96 -4.51
C TRP A 53 -10.99 5.69 -3.39
N MET A 54 -10.36 6.68 -2.76
CA MET A 54 -10.96 7.47 -1.69
C MET A 54 -12.22 8.19 -2.18
N ARG A 55 -12.15 8.83 -3.35
CA ARG A 55 -13.31 9.50 -3.97
C ARG A 55 -14.46 8.55 -4.24
N GLU A 56 -14.16 7.35 -4.75
CA GLU A 56 -15.19 6.34 -5.03
C GLU A 56 -15.77 5.74 -3.75
N LEU A 57 -14.95 5.45 -2.74
CA LEU A 57 -15.40 4.97 -1.44
C LEU A 57 -16.33 5.97 -0.75
N ASP A 58 -15.98 7.27 -0.81
CA ASP A 58 -16.86 8.33 -0.32
C ASP A 58 -18.17 8.42 -1.10
N ARG A 59 -18.11 8.29 -2.45
CA ARG A 59 -19.31 8.31 -3.28
C ARG A 59 -20.29 7.18 -2.94
N ILE A 60 -19.79 6.00 -2.58
CA ILE A 60 -20.63 4.83 -2.21
C ILE A 60 -20.92 4.77 -0.70
N GLY A 61 -20.47 5.75 0.08
CA GLY A 61 -20.68 5.82 1.52
C GLY A 61 -19.93 4.74 2.30
N TRP A 62 -18.73 4.34 1.85
CA TRP A 62 -17.89 3.38 2.57
C TRP A 62 -16.80 4.10 3.34
N PRO A 63 -16.74 3.97 4.69
CA PRO A 63 -15.71 4.63 5.48
C PRO A 63 -14.30 4.21 5.07
N ALA A 64 -13.45 5.17 4.73
CA ALA A 64 -12.08 4.89 4.32
C ALA A 64 -11.11 5.97 4.78
N ALA A 65 -9.86 5.57 4.97
CA ALA A 65 -8.75 6.48 5.24
C ALA A 65 -7.49 6.01 4.48
N ALA A 66 -6.65 6.97 4.09
CA ALA A 66 -5.37 6.71 3.44
C ALA A 66 -4.23 7.29 4.29
N LEU A 67 -3.16 6.51 4.45
CA LEU A 67 -2.01 6.85 5.28
C LEU A 67 -0.82 7.25 4.42
N ASP A 68 -0.24 8.42 4.68
CA ASP A 68 1.18 8.66 4.41
C ASP A 68 1.98 8.06 5.57
N VAL A 69 2.79 7.04 5.33
CA VAL A 69 3.77 6.61 6.34
C VAL A 69 4.87 7.66 6.47
N ARG A 70 5.62 7.66 7.59
CA ARG A 70 6.71 8.62 7.84
C ARG A 70 7.59 8.85 6.61
N GLY A 71 7.99 10.10 6.38
CA GLY A 71 8.86 10.50 5.27
C GLY A 71 8.20 10.57 3.90
N HIS A 72 6.91 10.22 3.78
CA HIS A 72 6.17 10.24 2.50
C HIS A 72 5.09 11.33 2.48
N GLY A 73 4.53 11.62 1.30
CA GLY A 73 3.49 12.62 1.15
C GLY A 73 3.88 14.04 1.60
N GLY A 74 5.16 14.39 1.52
CA GLY A 74 5.67 15.69 1.98
C GLY A 74 5.99 15.76 3.48
N LEU A 75 5.91 14.65 4.20
CA LEU A 75 6.40 14.56 5.58
C LEU A 75 7.93 14.67 5.64
N PRO A 76 8.51 15.14 6.78
CA PRO A 76 9.94 15.29 6.92
C PRO A 76 10.73 13.99 6.69
N GLN A 77 11.86 14.11 5.99
CA GLN A 77 12.85 13.04 5.79
C GLN A 77 14.13 13.39 6.55
N ASP A 78 14.02 13.36 7.86
CA ASP A 78 15.11 13.65 8.79
C ASP A 78 16.01 12.42 9.05
N ALA A 79 16.90 12.55 10.04
CA ALA A 79 17.80 11.46 10.41
C ALA A 79 17.03 10.22 10.90
N ASP A 80 15.91 10.39 11.59
CA ASP A 80 15.10 9.28 12.09
C ASP A 80 14.46 8.51 10.92
N PHE A 81 14.02 9.21 9.87
CA PHE A 81 13.54 8.57 8.64
C PHE A 81 14.63 7.73 7.96
N ALA A 82 15.87 8.24 7.87
CA ALA A 82 16.97 7.52 7.23
C ALA A 82 17.36 6.23 7.97
N HIS A 83 16.98 6.09 9.24
CA HIS A 83 17.19 4.88 10.05
C HIS A 83 15.93 4.03 10.23
N ALA A 84 14.77 4.47 9.73
CA ALA A 84 13.52 3.76 9.89
C ALA A 84 13.47 2.47 9.05
N GLY A 85 13.20 1.35 9.68
CA GLY A 85 13.00 0.06 9.05
C GLY A 85 11.51 -0.30 8.88
N VAL A 86 11.26 -1.54 8.44
CA VAL A 86 9.91 -2.07 8.21
C VAL A 86 9.04 -1.97 9.48
N ARG A 87 9.57 -2.32 10.65
CA ARG A 87 8.81 -2.30 11.90
C ARG A 87 8.51 -0.88 12.39
N ASP A 88 9.40 0.08 12.13
CA ASP A 88 9.16 1.49 12.45
C ASP A 88 8.02 2.08 11.60
N MET A 89 7.99 1.76 10.30
CA MET A 89 6.90 2.20 9.41
C MET A 89 5.60 1.44 9.68
N ALA A 90 5.66 0.17 10.05
CA ALA A 90 4.49 -0.58 10.48
C ALA A 90 3.85 0.00 11.76
N ALA A 91 4.64 0.61 12.65
CA ALA A 91 4.12 1.29 13.83
C ALA A 91 3.23 2.51 13.47
N ASP A 92 3.48 3.19 12.36
CA ASP A 92 2.60 4.26 11.87
C ASP A 92 1.24 3.70 11.43
N ILE A 93 1.22 2.49 10.87
CA ILE A 93 -0.02 1.79 10.49
C ILE A 93 -0.82 1.40 11.74
N VAL A 94 -0.14 0.88 12.77
CA VAL A 94 -0.78 0.54 14.05
C VAL A 94 -1.40 1.78 14.69
N ALA A 95 -0.68 2.91 14.67
CA ALA A 95 -1.19 4.19 15.17
C ALA A 95 -2.39 4.67 14.36
N ALA A 96 -2.35 4.54 13.01
CA ALA A 96 -3.48 4.85 12.15
C ALA A 96 -4.69 3.95 12.43
N GLY A 97 -4.46 2.66 12.64
CA GLY A 97 -5.50 1.69 13.00
C GLY A 97 -6.27 2.08 14.27
N ALA A 98 -5.57 2.59 15.28
CA ALA A 98 -6.20 3.06 16.52
C ALA A 98 -7.15 4.26 16.31
N LEU A 99 -6.97 5.02 15.23
CA LEU A 99 -7.79 6.16 14.85
C LEU A 99 -9.01 5.79 13.99
N MET A 100 -9.14 4.51 13.59
CA MET A 100 -10.22 4.05 12.70
C MET A 100 -11.56 3.87 13.40
N GLY A 101 -11.60 3.82 14.73
CA GLY A 101 -12.83 3.71 15.53
C GLY A 101 -13.48 2.31 15.52
N ALA A 102 -13.05 1.41 14.63
CA ALA A 102 -13.43 0.00 14.56
C ALA A 102 -12.32 -0.79 13.87
N PRO A 103 -12.23 -2.12 14.04
CA PRO A 103 -11.27 -2.95 13.30
C PRO A 103 -11.36 -2.72 11.80
N PRO A 104 -10.29 -2.23 11.13
CA PRO A 104 -10.34 -1.91 9.70
C PRO A 104 -10.14 -3.13 8.81
N ILE A 105 -10.56 -3.01 7.53
CA ILE A 105 -9.95 -3.76 6.45
C ILE A 105 -8.63 -3.04 6.13
N LEU A 106 -7.51 -3.65 6.48
CA LEU A 106 -6.17 -3.10 6.20
C LEU A 106 -5.73 -3.51 4.80
N CYS A 107 -5.57 -2.51 3.92
CA CYS A 107 -5.16 -2.72 2.52
C CYS A 107 -3.75 -2.19 2.31
N GLY A 108 -2.79 -3.07 2.08
CA GLY A 108 -1.40 -2.70 1.78
C GLY A 108 -1.03 -2.98 0.32
N HIS A 109 -0.34 -2.04 -0.32
CA HIS A 109 0.15 -2.17 -1.68
C HIS A 109 1.67 -2.36 -1.70
N SER A 110 2.18 -3.34 -2.44
CA SER A 110 3.62 -3.56 -2.67
C SER A 110 4.41 -3.65 -1.36
N LEU A 111 5.36 -2.75 -1.10
CA LEU A 111 6.02 -2.60 0.20
C LEU A 111 5.02 -2.38 1.33
N GLY A 112 3.98 -1.58 1.11
CA GLY A 112 2.90 -1.38 2.08
C GLY A 112 2.17 -2.66 2.46
N ALA A 113 2.17 -3.69 1.63
CA ALA A 113 1.62 -5.00 1.99
C ALA A 113 2.51 -5.74 3.01
N LEU A 114 3.84 -5.65 2.89
CA LEU A 114 4.77 -6.15 3.91
C LEU A 114 4.59 -5.39 5.23
N LEU A 115 4.48 -4.05 5.17
CA LEU A 115 4.23 -3.21 6.34
C LEU A 115 2.89 -3.57 7.00
N ALA A 116 1.85 -3.78 6.20
CA ALA A 116 0.52 -4.19 6.66
C ALA A 116 0.56 -5.57 7.34
N GLY A 117 1.31 -6.53 6.77
CA GLY A 117 1.52 -7.84 7.38
C GLY A 117 2.17 -7.76 8.76
N VAL A 118 3.21 -6.92 8.91
CA VAL A 118 3.88 -6.68 10.21
C VAL A 118 2.95 -5.96 11.20
N ALA A 119 2.19 -4.95 10.74
CA ALA A 119 1.24 -4.24 11.60
C ALA A 119 0.12 -5.16 12.08
N ALA A 120 -0.34 -6.07 11.22
CA ALA A 120 -1.39 -7.04 11.51
C ALA A 120 -1.04 -8.01 12.66
N GLU A 121 0.25 -8.20 12.98
CA GLU A 121 0.68 -9.01 14.15
C GLU A 121 0.09 -8.50 15.48
N THR A 122 -0.27 -7.22 15.54
CA THR A 122 -0.72 -6.56 16.80
C THR A 122 -2.05 -5.81 16.67
N MET A 123 -2.67 -5.82 15.49
CA MET A 123 -3.91 -5.09 15.24
C MET A 123 -5.11 -6.04 15.19
N ASP A 124 -6.23 -5.61 15.78
CA ASP A 124 -7.52 -6.19 15.47
C ASP A 124 -7.96 -5.72 14.09
N LEU A 125 -8.25 -6.66 13.19
CA LEU A 125 -8.60 -6.38 11.81
C LEU A 125 -9.92 -7.06 11.42
N ALA A 126 -10.74 -6.36 10.65
CA ALA A 126 -11.87 -6.97 9.94
C ALA A 126 -11.39 -7.81 8.74
N GLY A 127 -10.28 -7.42 8.13
CA GLY A 127 -9.66 -8.16 7.03
C GLY A 127 -8.28 -7.59 6.66
N LEU A 128 -7.48 -8.38 5.95
CA LEU A 128 -6.18 -8.00 5.43
C LEU A 128 -6.16 -8.17 3.91
N VAL A 129 -5.88 -7.10 3.17
CA VAL A 129 -5.79 -7.11 1.70
C VAL A 129 -4.37 -6.76 1.28
N LEU A 130 -3.73 -7.68 0.56
CA LEU A 130 -2.35 -7.59 0.10
C LEU A 130 -2.36 -7.44 -1.43
N MET A 131 -1.98 -6.26 -1.94
CA MET A 131 -2.04 -5.91 -3.35
C MET A 131 -0.65 -5.84 -3.95
N ALA A 132 -0.35 -6.69 -4.96
CA ALA A 132 0.97 -6.82 -5.57
C ALA A 132 2.10 -6.85 -4.50
N PRO A 133 2.03 -7.78 -3.52
CA PRO A 133 2.73 -7.65 -2.26
C PRO A 133 4.25 -7.88 -2.36
N SER A 134 5.03 -7.09 -1.61
CA SER A 134 6.36 -7.50 -1.22
C SER A 134 6.26 -8.63 -0.18
N PRO A 135 7.00 -9.74 -0.35
CA PRO A 135 6.88 -10.90 0.52
C PRO A 135 7.55 -10.68 1.88
N PRO A 136 7.08 -11.38 2.94
CA PRO A 136 7.79 -11.47 4.22
C PRO A 136 9.07 -12.31 4.08
N GLY A 137 9.97 -12.17 5.06
CA GLY A 137 11.30 -12.80 5.04
C GLY A 137 11.35 -14.33 4.97
N GLN A 138 10.23 -15.00 5.22
CA GLN A 138 10.11 -16.47 5.13
C GLN A 138 9.89 -16.95 3.69
N LEU A 139 9.58 -16.05 2.76
CA LEU A 139 9.25 -16.40 1.39
C LEU A 139 10.33 -15.96 0.40
N PRO A 140 10.43 -16.61 -0.76
CA PRO A 140 11.26 -16.11 -1.85
C PRO A 140 10.70 -14.78 -2.37
N GLY A 141 11.57 -13.91 -2.84
CA GLY A 141 11.22 -12.61 -3.41
C GLY A 141 12.11 -12.25 -4.59
N ALA A 142 12.07 -10.98 -4.97
CA ALA A 142 12.92 -10.44 -6.01
C ALA A 142 14.41 -10.60 -5.67
N ARG A 143 15.24 -10.55 -6.70
CA ARG A 143 16.71 -10.60 -6.54
C ARG A 143 17.18 -9.48 -5.60
N ALA A 144 18.07 -9.85 -4.67
CA ALA A 144 18.70 -8.87 -3.80
C ALA A 144 19.41 -7.79 -4.61
N LEU A 145 19.15 -6.54 -4.27
CA LEU A 145 19.86 -5.39 -4.81
C LEU A 145 21.11 -5.09 -3.97
N PRO A 146 22.10 -4.36 -4.52
CA PRO A 146 23.21 -3.85 -3.73
C PRO A 146 22.70 -3.01 -2.54
N ASP A 147 23.43 -3.11 -1.41
CA ASP A 147 23.09 -2.33 -0.22
C ASP A 147 23.15 -0.84 -0.47
N ILE A 148 22.18 -0.16 0.09
CA ILE A 148 22.18 1.28 0.22
C ILE A 148 22.92 1.61 1.51
N PRO A 149 23.96 2.48 1.47
CA PRO A 149 24.67 2.88 2.69
C PRO A 149 23.74 3.47 3.74
N GLU A 150 24.01 3.16 5.01
CA GLU A 150 23.26 3.71 6.13
C GLU A 150 23.26 5.24 6.12
N GLY A 151 22.13 5.83 6.46
CA GLY A 151 21.94 7.29 6.45
C GLY A 151 21.79 7.93 5.07
N GLN A 152 21.98 7.17 4.00
CA GLN A 152 21.79 7.66 2.63
C GLN A 152 20.41 7.28 2.10
N VAL A 153 19.46 8.22 2.14
CA VAL A 153 18.13 7.99 1.56
C VAL A 153 18.23 7.62 0.08
N LYS A 154 17.42 6.65 -0.35
CA LYS A 154 17.39 6.21 -1.73
C LYS A 154 16.44 7.12 -2.52
N PRO A 155 16.92 7.83 -3.55
CA PRO A 155 16.06 8.65 -4.39
C PRO A 155 15.01 7.77 -5.10
N PRO A 156 13.86 8.33 -5.48
CA PRO A 156 12.90 7.62 -6.32
C PRO A 156 13.54 7.31 -7.69
N PRO A 157 13.00 6.32 -8.42
CA PRO A 157 13.43 6.04 -9.78
C PRO A 157 13.16 7.26 -10.68
N ASP A 158 13.95 7.40 -11.73
CA ASP A 158 13.67 8.38 -12.78
C ASP A 158 12.33 8.08 -13.49
N ALA A 159 11.84 9.06 -14.27
CA ALA A 159 10.54 8.96 -14.92
C ALA A 159 10.42 7.75 -15.88
N ALA A 160 11.49 7.38 -16.58
CA ALA A 160 11.47 6.23 -17.49
C ALA A 160 11.39 4.90 -16.70
N THR A 161 12.17 4.78 -15.64
CA THR A 161 12.15 3.62 -14.74
C THR A 161 10.82 3.54 -13.97
N ALA A 162 10.29 4.68 -13.52
CA ALA A 162 8.97 4.74 -12.86
C ALA A 162 7.85 4.31 -13.81
N ALA A 163 7.88 4.78 -15.07
CA ALA A 163 6.92 4.35 -16.08
C ALA A 163 6.97 2.84 -16.31
N ALA A 164 8.16 2.26 -16.45
CA ALA A 164 8.33 0.83 -16.69
C ALA A 164 7.90 -0.03 -15.50
N ASN A 165 8.19 0.40 -14.27
CA ASN A 165 7.97 -0.40 -13.08
C ASN A 165 6.59 -0.22 -12.46
N PHE A 166 6.04 1.01 -12.52
CA PHE A 166 4.83 1.37 -11.78
C PHE A 166 3.65 1.71 -12.68
N PHE A 167 3.92 2.33 -13.86
CA PHE A 167 2.89 2.94 -14.69
C PHE A 167 2.96 2.53 -16.17
N PRO A 168 3.17 1.23 -16.51
CA PRO A 168 3.45 0.83 -17.89
C PRO A 168 2.32 1.18 -18.86
N LYS A 169 1.06 1.20 -18.42
CA LYS A 169 -0.08 1.56 -19.28
C LYS A 169 -0.15 3.06 -19.59
N TRP A 170 0.57 3.88 -18.84
CA TRP A 170 0.68 5.32 -19.05
C TRP A 170 1.97 5.75 -19.77
N ALA A 171 2.86 4.81 -20.09
CA ALA A 171 4.20 5.09 -20.64
C ALA A 171 4.19 5.95 -21.92
N ALA A 172 3.10 5.94 -22.68
CA ALA A 172 2.93 6.76 -23.89
C ALA A 172 2.54 8.22 -23.57
N ASP A 173 2.09 8.53 -22.36
CA ASP A 173 1.71 9.89 -21.93
C ASP A 173 2.82 10.50 -21.09
N ALA A 174 3.77 11.18 -21.76
CA ALA A 174 4.93 11.78 -21.10
C ALA A 174 4.55 12.85 -20.06
N THR A 175 3.47 13.60 -20.28
CA THR A 175 2.99 14.61 -19.34
C THR A 175 2.52 13.94 -18.05
N LEU A 176 1.72 12.89 -18.19
CA LEU A 176 1.22 12.14 -17.06
C LEU A 176 2.33 11.42 -16.29
N ILE A 177 3.27 10.80 -17.00
CA ILE A 177 4.42 10.14 -16.36
C ILE A 177 5.26 11.15 -15.57
N THR A 178 5.49 12.35 -16.10
CA THR A 178 6.19 13.43 -15.37
C THR A 178 5.43 13.77 -14.10
N MET A 179 4.12 14.02 -14.19
CA MET A 179 3.28 14.37 -13.04
C MET A 179 3.25 13.27 -11.95
N LEU A 180 3.18 12.00 -12.35
CA LEU A 180 3.22 10.86 -11.42
C LEU A 180 4.60 10.72 -10.77
N SER A 181 5.68 10.87 -11.56
CA SER A 181 7.05 10.73 -11.08
C SER A 181 7.46 11.83 -10.10
N GLU A 182 7.00 13.06 -10.30
CA GLU A 182 7.25 14.20 -9.40
C GLU A 182 6.61 14.03 -8.02
N ARG A 183 5.62 13.14 -7.89
CA ARG A 183 4.98 12.79 -6.61
C ARG A 183 5.70 11.69 -5.84
N LEU A 184 6.64 10.99 -6.46
CA LEU A 184 7.44 9.97 -5.81
C LEU A 184 8.46 10.62 -4.86
N THR A 185 8.64 10.02 -3.69
CA THR A 185 9.53 10.50 -2.62
C THR A 185 10.65 9.51 -2.37
N PRO A 186 11.82 9.93 -1.84
CA PRO A 186 12.88 9.02 -1.44
C PRO A 186 12.43 8.00 -0.40
N GLU A 187 13.20 6.91 -0.28
CA GLU A 187 13.00 5.83 0.68
C GLU A 187 14.11 5.73 1.71
N SER A 188 13.78 5.20 2.89
CA SER A 188 14.77 4.82 3.88
C SER A 188 15.68 3.72 3.36
N PRO A 189 17.02 3.85 3.50
CA PRO A 189 17.95 2.80 3.14
C PRO A 189 17.75 1.52 3.96
N VAL A 190 17.44 1.64 5.25
CA VAL A 190 17.19 0.49 6.14
C VAL A 190 15.98 -0.29 5.66
N LEU A 191 14.87 0.39 5.40
CA LEU A 191 13.64 -0.21 4.88
C LEU A 191 13.90 -0.97 3.57
N GLN A 192 14.57 -0.33 2.59
CA GLN A 192 14.83 -0.93 1.30
C GLN A 192 15.77 -2.14 1.40
N ASN A 193 16.83 -2.04 2.21
CA ASN A 193 17.72 -3.16 2.46
C ASN A 193 17.00 -4.33 3.12
N GLN A 194 16.17 -4.08 4.13
CA GLN A 194 15.35 -5.10 4.79
C GLN A 194 14.39 -5.79 3.80
N ARG A 195 13.71 -5.02 2.96
CA ARG A 195 12.79 -5.55 1.94
C ARG A 195 13.49 -6.47 0.95
N PHE A 196 14.57 -6.01 0.31
CA PHE A 196 15.24 -6.78 -0.74
C PHE A 196 16.11 -7.93 -0.22
N ARG A 197 16.49 -7.92 1.05
CA ARG A 197 17.20 -9.01 1.72
C ARG A 197 16.29 -10.00 2.43
N LEU A 198 14.99 -9.75 2.43
CA LEU A 198 13.99 -10.59 3.08
C LEU A 198 14.34 -10.87 4.55
N THR A 199 14.75 -9.80 5.28
CA THR A 199 15.23 -9.94 6.67
C THR A 199 14.14 -9.78 7.72
N VAL A 200 12.92 -9.41 7.32
CA VAL A 200 11.81 -9.16 8.23
C VAL A 200 10.76 -10.25 8.10
N PRO A 201 10.74 -11.18 9.05
CA PRO A 201 9.68 -12.18 9.11
C PRO A 201 8.37 -11.57 9.62
N VAL A 202 7.26 -12.21 9.27
CA VAL A 202 5.93 -11.94 9.80
C VAL A 202 5.45 -13.14 10.61
N ASP A 203 4.96 -12.90 11.80
CA ASP A 203 4.30 -13.92 12.61
C ASP A 203 2.85 -14.10 12.10
N ARG A 204 2.69 -15.07 11.16
CA ARG A 204 1.38 -15.38 10.58
C ARG A 204 0.36 -15.84 11.62
N ASP A 205 0.81 -16.55 12.65
CA ASP A 205 -0.06 -17.13 13.66
C ASP A 205 -0.64 -16.08 14.62
N ALA A 206 -0.01 -14.91 14.70
CA ALA A 206 -0.55 -13.75 15.41
C ALA A 206 -1.67 -13.01 14.66
N ILE A 207 -1.92 -13.33 13.38
CA ILE A 207 -2.89 -12.62 12.54
C ILE A 207 -4.22 -13.40 12.51
N ASP A 208 -5.22 -12.95 13.26
CA ASP A 208 -6.56 -13.53 13.29
C ASP A 208 -7.52 -12.70 12.42
N ALA A 209 -7.25 -12.63 11.13
CA ALA A 209 -8.10 -11.93 10.17
C ALA A 209 -8.17 -12.69 8.83
N PRO A 210 -9.34 -12.68 8.16
CA PRO A 210 -9.41 -13.20 6.80
C PRO A 210 -8.56 -12.34 5.88
N ALA A 211 -7.90 -12.97 4.89
CA ALA A 211 -7.03 -12.27 3.99
C ALA A 211 -7.38 -12.45 2.51
N LEU A 212 -7.04 -11.45 1.70
CA LEU A 212 -7.11 -11.44 0.24
C LEU A 212 -5.74 -11.04 -0.30
N CYS A 213 -5.24 -11.74 -1.31
CA CYS A 213 -4.06 -11.35 -2.09
C CYS A 213 -4.47 -11.09 -3.53
N ILE A 214 -4.08 -9.94 -4.06
CA ILE A 214 -4.34 -9.51 -5.45
C ILE A 214 -3.02 -9.46 -6.20
N GLU A 215 -2.88 -10.28 -7.24
CA GLU A 215 -1.75 -10.26 -8.18
C GLU A 215 -2.08 -9.41 -9.40
N CYS A 216 -1.14 -8.55 -9.80
CA CYS A 216 -1.23 -7.71 -10.99
C CYS A 216 -0.47 -8.33 -12.15
N GLY A 217 -1.17 -8.68 -13.25
CA GLY A 217 -0.61 -9.45 -14.37
C GLY A 217 0.36 -8.69 -15.26
N LEU A 218 0.37 -7.34 -15.19
CA LEU A 218 1.32 -6.49 -15.91
C LEU A 218 2.44 -5.97 -15.00
N ASP A 219 2.69 -6.65 -13.87
CA ASP A 219 3.77 -6.29 -12.97
C ASP A 219 5.15 -6.60 -13.57
N ASN A 220 6.16 -5.87 -13.11
CA ASN A 220 7.54 -6.12 -13.51
C ASN A 220 8.07 -7.40 -12.86
N GLN A 221 8.33 -8.42 -13.67
CA GLN A 221 8.76 -9.75 -13.20
C GLN A 221 10.14 -9.76 -12.51
N ASP A 222 10.98 -8.75 -12.71
CA ASP A 222 12.24 -8.60 -11.98
C ASP A 222 12.01 -8.15 -10.52
N LEU A 223 10.91 -7.45 -10.26
CA LEU A 223 10.52 -6.97 -8.93
C LEU A 223 9.45 -7.85 -8.28
N HIS A 224 8.61 -8.49 -9.09
CA HIS A 224 7.58 -9.45 -8.70
C HIS A 224 7.73 -10.73 -9.52
N PRO A 225 8.63 -11.64 -9.10
CA PRO A 225 8.85 -12.90 -9.83
C PRO A 225 7.57 -13.74 -9.92
N PRO A 226 7.38 -14.46 -11.03
CA PRO A 226 6.21 -15.33 -11.20
C PRO A 226 6.01 -16.28 -10.02
N GLY A 227 4.78 -16.31 -9.50
CA GLY A 227 4.41 -17.16 -8.36
C GLY A 227 4.69 -16.55 -6.98
N GLN A 228 5.34 -15.38 -6.89
CA GLN A 228 5.60 -14.71 -5.61
C GLN A 228 4.28 -14.38 -4.89
N ASP A 229 3.35 -13.73 -5.57
CA ASP A 229 2.10 -13.27 -4.96
C ASP A 229 1.22 -14.47 -4.56
N LYS A 230 1.27 -15.55 -5.34
CA LYS A 230 0.61 -16.81 -4.98
C LYS A 230 1.22 -17.43 -3.72
N ALA A 231 2.56 -17.43 -3.58
CA ALA A 231 3.23 -17.88 -2.37
C ALA A 231 2.87 -17.01 -1.15
N VAL A 232 2.74 -15.69 -1.34
CA VAL A 232 2.23 -14.78 -0.30
C VAL A 232 0.80 -15.13 0.08
N ALA A 233 -0.08 -15.38 -0.90
CA ALA A 233 -1.45 -15.80 -0.62
C ALA A 233 -1.50 -17.10 0.19
N GLU A 234 -0.70 -18.09 -0.17
CA GLU A 234 -0.61 -19.38 0.54
C GLU A 234 -0.08 -19.18 1.97
N PHE A 235 0.94 -18.34 2.17
CA PHE A 235 1.51 -18.03 3.49
C PHE A 235 0.48 -17.42 4.43
N TYR A 236 -0.32 -16.46 3.95
CA TYR A 236 -1.35 -15.82 4.77
C TYR A 236 -2.66 -16.62 4.85
N GLY A 237 -2.83 -17.73 4.11
CA GLY A 237 -4.10 -18.42 3.95
C GLY A 237 -5.15 -17.53 3.28
N ALA A 238 -4.71 -16.64 2.41
CA ALA A 238 -5.54 -15.63 1.76
C ALA A 238 -6.31 -16.19 0.56
N ALA A 239 -7.50 -15.65 0.30
CA ALA A 239 -8.11 -15.78 -1.01
C ALA A 239 -7.18 -15.14 -2.05
N TYR A 240 -7.01 -15.78 -3.21
CA TYR A 240 -6.12 -15.27 -4.25
C TYR A 240 -6.94 -14.81 -5.46
N HIS A 241 -6.59 -13.61 -5.97
CA HIS A 241 -7.21 -13.06 -7.16
C HIS A 241 -6.15 -12.51 -8.14
N TYR A 242 -6.22 -12.94 -9.41
CA TYR A 242 -5.32 -12.51 -10.47
C TYR A 242 -6.01 -11.52 -11.40
N LEU A 243 -5.42 -10.34 -11.59
CA LEU A 243 -5.87 -9.27 -12.48
C LEU A 243 -4.96 -9.19 -13.72
N PRO A 244 -5.27 -9.90 -14.81
CA PRO A 244 -4.33 -10.11 -15.92
C PRO A 244 -3.92 -8.82 -16.66
N ASN A 245 -4.76 -7.80 -16.64
CA ASN A 245 -4.59 -6.57 -17.41
C ASN A 245 -4.34 -5.33 -16.56
N VAL A 246 -3.94 -5.51 -15.29
CA VAL A 246 -3.69 -4.40 -14.36
C VAL A 246 -2.21 -4.32 -14.04
N SER A 247 -1.67 -3.09 -13.99
CA SER A 247 -0.28 -2.80 -13.69
C SER A 247 -0.02 -2.79 -12.17
N HIS A 248 1.28 -2.73 -11.78
CA HIS A 248 1.71 -2.74 -10.39
C HIS A 248 0.93 -1.76 -9.51
N CYS A 249 0.85 -0.51 -9.92
CA CYS A 249 0.11 0.52 -9.17
C CYS A 249 -1.38 0.52 -9.55
N LEU A 250 -2.08 -0.55 -9.19
CA LEU A 250 -3.48 -0.79 -9.56
C LEU A 250 -4.42 0.36 -9.19
N MET A 251 -4.11 1.16 -8.18
CA MET A 251 -4.94 2.27 -7.72
C MET A 251 -4.88 3.50 -8.66
N VAL A 252 -3.85 3.62 -9.48
CA VAL A 252 -3.70 4.67 -10.52
C VAL A 252 -3.68 4.12 -11.94
N ASP A 253 -3.95 2.83 -12.12
CA ASP A 253 -4.10 2.19 -13.42
C ASP A 253 -5.35 2.72 -14.16
N PRO A 254 -5.40 2.73 -15.51
CA PRO A 254 -6.64 3.02 -16.24
C PRO A 254 -7.85 2.19 -15.78
N ASP A 255 -7.59 0.94 -15.36
CA ASP A 255 -8.60 0.01 -14.87
C ASP A 255 -8.62 -0.06 -13.31
N TRP A 256 -8.34 1.05 -12.64
CA TRP A 256 -8.23 1.15 -11.18
C TRP A 256 -9.43 0.57 -10.41
N GLN A 257 -10.62 0.60 -11.01
CA GLN A 257 -11.83 0.02 -10.41
C GLN A 257 -11.70 -1.49 -10.19
N ALA A 258 -10.90 -2.20 -10.99
CA ALA A 258 -10.79 -3.66 -10.90
C ALA A 258 -10.28 -4.09 -9.51
N GLY A 259 -9.20 -3.49 -9.01
CA GLY A 259 -8.67 -3.79 -7.69
C GLY A 259 -9.62 -3.42 -6.56
N LEU A 260 -10.26 -2.25 -6.65
CA LEU A 260 -11.25 -1.80 -5.66
C LEU A 260 -12.46 -2.75 -5.62
N ASN A 261 -13.02 -3.09 -6.78
CA ASN A 261 -14.18 -3.98 -6.86
C ASN A 261 -13.87 -5.36 -6.29
N VAL A 262 -12.71 -5.96 -6.62
CA VAL A 262 -12.28 -7.23 -6.05
C VAL A 262 -12.22 -7.16 -4.51
N THR A 263 -11.67 -6.09 -3.96
CA THR A 263 -11.61 -5.88 -2.50
C THR A 263 -13.00 -5.81 -1.87
N LEU A 264 -13.91 -5.01 -2.45
CA LEU A 264 -15.26 -4.82 -1.93
C LEU A 264 -16.12 -6.08 -2.08
N ASP A 265 -16.01 -6.78 -3.21
CA ASP A 265 -16.78 -8.00 -3.48
C ASP A 265 -16.29 -9.17 -2.63
N TRP A 266 -14.97 -9.28 -2.40
CA TRP A 266 -14.42 -10.24 -1.45
C TRP A 266 -15.01 -10.03 -0.04
N TRP A 267 -15.04 -8.79 0.44
CA TRP A 267 -15.61 -8.50 1.75
C TRP A 267 -17.12 -8.81 1.80
N ARG A 268 -17.88 -8.38 0.81
CA ARG A 268 -19.34 -8.62 0.74
C ARG A 268 -19.67 -10.11 0.73
N SER A 269 -18.94 -10.91 -0.04
CA SER A 269 -19.18 -12.36 -0.16
C SER A 269 -18.95 -13.14 1.14
N ARG A 270 -18.19 -12.58 2.08
CA ARG A 270 -17.92 -13.19 3.39
C ARG A 270 -18.96 -12.81 4.46
N ASN A 271 -19.74 -11.77 4.20
CA ASN A 271 -20.68 -11.18 5.16
C ASN A 271 -22.12 -11.15 4.61
N ALA A 272 -22.40 -11.93 3.56
CA ALA A 272 -23.70 -12.09 2.93
C ALA A 272 -24.58 -13.15 3.62
#